data_7d51b636bfe6fa5c0bfd4866d8971c9a
#
_entry.id   7d51b636bfe6fa5c0bfd4866d8971c9a
#
_cell.length_a   1.000
_cell.length_b   1.000
_cell.length_c   1.000
_cell.angle_alpha   90.00
_cell.angle_beta   90.00
_cell.angle_gamma   90.00
#
_symmetry.space_group_name_H-M   'P 1'
#
loop_
_entity.id
_entity.type
_entity.pdbx_description
1 polymer ?
#
loop_
_entity_poly.entity_id
_entity_poly.type
_entity_poly.pdbx_seq_one_letter_code
_entity_poly.pdbx_strand_id
1 'polypeptide(L)'
;NSGSSSLKFQLVAPETGASVFDGIVERIGEETSIAKLRLGETAITREGRVADHEAALRLAFDLVAEAGENLEHLGVMAVGHRVVHGGPTLYRPTIIDDALVAELRDLAALAPLHNPPAVLGIDVARRVLPDLPHVAVFDTAFFHDLPAAAATYAIDREVAEKWRIRRYGFHGTSHEFVSRQAAEFLGAPIESLNQIVLHLGNGASASAIAGGRPIDTSMGLTPMEGLVMGTRAGDIDAGIISYLWRTADMGVDEIETMLNRRSGMLGLSGDSDFRAVHQRIAAGDQDAQLAYEVYIHRLRKYVGAYLALLGHCDVITFTAGVGEN
;
A
#
# COMPACT_ATOMS: atom_id res chain seq x y z
N ASN A 1 -9.03 6.23 -1.32
CA ASN A 1 -7.74 5.78 -1.79
C ASN A 1 -7.73 5.82 -3.32
N SER A 2 -6.92 6.72 -3.88
CA SER A 2 -6.83 6.97 -5.33
C SER A 2 -5.52 6.38 -5.88
N GLY A 3 -5.65 5.46 -6.82
CA GLY A 3 -4.55 4.96 -7.64
C GLY A 3 -4.52 5.67 -9.00
N SER A 4 -3.56 5.32 -9.87
CA SER A 4 -3.42 5.94 -11.20
C SER A 4 -4.65 5.72 -12.10
N SER A 5 -5.29 4.56 -12.01
CA SER A 5 -6.47 4.17 -12.79
C SER A 5 -7.57 3.55 -11.94
N SER A 6 -7.59 3.80 -10.63
CA SER A 6 -8.59 3.24 -9.73
C SER A 6 -8.93 4.17 -8.58
N LEU A 7 -10.16 4.09 -8.09
CA LEU A 7 -10.64 4.76 -6.89
C LEU A 7 -11.29 3.70 -5.99
N LYS A 8 -10.72 3.49 -4.79
CA LYS A 8 -11.34 2.68 -3.73
C LYS A 8 -11.93 3.59 -2.67
N PHE A 9 -13.15 3.31 -2.25
CA PHE A 9 -13.85 4.10 -1.25
C PHE A 9 -14.63 3.20 -0.29
N GLN A 10 -14.85 3.70 0.91
CA GLN A 10 -15.59 3.00 1.95
C GLN A 10 -16.19 4.04 2.90
N LEU A 11 -17.39 3.81 3.39
CA LEU A 11 -17.95 4.50 4.54
C LEU A 11 -17.85 3.60 5.77
N VAL A 12 -17.28 4.14 6.83
CA VAL A 12 -17.04 3.41 8.08
C VAL A 12 -17.77 4.13 9.21
N ALA A 13 -18.46 3.40 10.05
CA ALA A 13 -18.99 3.90 11.33
C ALA A 13 -17.83 3.99 12.34
N PRO A 14 -17.41 5.19 12.77
CA PRO A 14 -16.17 5.34 13.55
C PRO A 14 -16.24 4.68 14.93
N GLU A 15 -17.43 4.58 15.52
CA GLU A 15 -17.64 4.00 16.86
C GLU A 15 -17.40 2.47 16.89
N THR A 16 -17.68 1.80 15.78
CA THR A 16 -17.63 0.33 15.68
C THR A 16 -16.55 -0.18 14.73
N GLY A 17 -16.03 0.69 13.85
CA GLY A 17 -15.18 0.31 12.73
C GLY A 17 -15.91 -0.46 11.62
N ALA A 18 -17.24 -0.61 11.73
CA ALA A 18 -18.02 -1.36 10.76
C ALA A 18 -18.11 -0.62 9.42
N SER A 19 -17.94 -1.37 8.32
CA SER A 19 -18.20 -0.87 6.98
C SER A 19 -19.70 -0.75 6.76
N VAL A 20 -20.15 0.47 6.43
CA VAL A 20 -21.54 0.72 5.99
C VAL A 20 -21.66 0.33 4.52
N PHE A 21 -20.74 0.81 3.70
CA PHE A 21 -20.56 0.39 2.32
C PHE A 21 -19.09 0.45 1.91
N ASP A 22 -18.73 -0.33 0.91
CA ASP A 22 -17.44 -0.26 0.21
C ASP A 22 -17.61 -0.36 -1.29
N GLY A 23 -16.65 0.18 -2.02
CA GLY A 23 -16.69 0.15 -3.46
C GLY A 23 -15.35 0.44 -4.12
N ILE A 24 -15.33 0.18 -5.43
CA ILE A 24 -14.17 0.42 -6.27
C ILE A 24 -14.63 0.84 -7.66
N VAL A 25 -13.90 1.79 -8.24
CA VAL A 25 -13.95 2.08 -9.68
C VAL A 25 -12.58 1.74 -10.25
N GLU A 26 -12.53 0.85 -11.21
CA GLU A 26 -11.31 0.35 -11.83
C GLU A 26 -11.25 0.75 -13.30
N ARG A 27 -10.02 0.81 -13.86
CA ARG A 27 -9.75 1.12 -15.27
C ARG A 27 -10.27 2.51 -15.68
N ILE A 28 -10.10 3.49 -14.77
CA ILE A 28 -10.44 4.89 -15.02
C ILE A 28 -9.58 5.41 -16.17
N GLY A 29 -10.22 6.07 -17.15
CA GLY A 29 -9.58 6.60 -18.36
C GLY A 29 -9.47 5.59 -19.51
N GLU A 30 -9.81 4.32 -19.30
CA GLU A 30 -9.86 3.31 -20.36
C GLU A 30 -11.21 3.30 -21.09
N GLU A 31 -11.32 2.52 -22.17
CA GLU A 31 -12.57 2.39 -22.94
C GLU A 31 -13.71 1.80 -22.11
N THR A 32 -13.38 0.86 -21.21
CA THR A 32 -14.34 0.22 -20.32
C THR A 32 -13.80 0.19 -18.90
N SER A 33 -14.45 0.92 -18.03
CA SER A 33 -14.23 0.93 -16.58
C SER A 33 -15.24 0.02 -15.90
N ILE A 34 -14.93 -0.46 -14.72
CA ILE A 34 -15.80 -1.31 -13.89
C ILE A 34 -15.98 -0.62 -12.55
N ALA A 35 -17.21 -0.28 -12.19
CA ALA A 35 -17.57 0.26 -10.89
C ALA A 35 -18.35 -0.79 -10.10
N LYS A 36 -17.98 -1.00 -8.84
CA LYS A 36 -18.63 -1.94 -7.92
C LYS A 36 -18.93 -1.22 -6.61
N LEU A 37 -20.12 -1.46 -6.07
CA LEU A 37 -20.54 -1.05 -4.73
C LEU A 37 -21.09 -2.26 -4.00
N ARG A 38 -20.78 -2.38 -2.73
CA ARG A 38 -21.41 -3.31 -1.80
C ARG A 38 -21.95 -2.54 -0.60
N LEU A 39 -23.24 -2.67 -0.34
CA LEU A 39 -23.95 -2.08 0.78
C LEU A 39 -24.81 -3.15 1.43
N GLY A 40 -24.39 -3.68 2.59
CA GLY A 40 -25.03 -4.84 3.21
C GLY A 40 -25.07 -6.05 2.26
N GLU A 41 -26.28 -6.54 1.96
CA GLU A 41 -26.50 -7.63 1.00
C GLU A 41 -26.62 -7.15 -0.46
N THR A 42 -26.73 -5.81 -0.68
CA THR A 42 -26.85 -5.22 -2.01
C THR A 42 -25.48 -5.10 -2.66
N ALA A 43 -25.32 -5.67 -3.85
CA ALA A 43 -24.13 -5.53 -4.67
C ALA A 43 -24.52 -4.96 -6.05
N ILE A 44 -23.94 -3.83 -6.42
CA ILE A 44 -24.16 -3.18 -7.72
C ILE A 44 -22.86 -3.23 -8.50
N THR A 45 -22.93 -3.65 -9.76
CA THR A 45 -21.80 -3.57 -10.70
C THR A 45 -22.26 -2.81 -11.93
N ARG A 46 -21.44 -1.85 -12.37
CA ARG A 46 -21.70 -1.06 -13.58
C ARG A 46 -20.45 -1.03 -14.44
N GLU A 47 -20.63 -1.34 -15.71
CA GLU A 47 -19.58 -1.22 -16.72
C GLU A 47 -19.88 -0.03 -17.63
N GLY A 48 -18.84 0.70 -18.01
CA GLY A 48 -18.95 1.84 -18.90
C GLY A 48 -17.69 2.71 -18.88
N ARG A 49 -17.64 3.70 -19.72
CA ARG A 49 -16.50 4.62 -19.75
C ARG A 49 -16.57 5.61 -18.58
N VAL A 50 -15.51 5.63 -17.76
CA VAL A 50 -15.29 6.63 -16.72
C VAL A 50 -14.04 7.43 -17.10
N ALA A 51 -14.24 8.71 -17.45
CA ALA A 51 -13.19 9.51 -18.09
C ALA A 51 -12.01 9.83 -17.16
N ASP A 52 -12.31 10.13 -15.90
CA ASP A 52 -11.33 10.60 -14.91
C ASP A 52 -11.78 10.29 -13.47
N HIS A 53 -10.97 10.68 -12.51
CA HIS A 53 -11.23 10.45 -11.08
C HIS A 53 -12.44 11.25 -10.55
N GLU A 54 -12.76 12.40 -11.15
CA GLU A 54 -13.95 13.15 -10.76
C GLU A 54 -15.22 12.41 -11.20
N ALA A 55 -15.26 11.92 -12.43
CA ALA A 55 -16.33 11.08 -12.92
C ALA A 55 -16.45 9.78 -12.09
N ALA A 56 -15.33 9.20 -11.68
CA ALA A 56 -15.32 8.01 -10.82
C ALA A 56 -15.91 8.28 -9.43
N LEU A 57 -15.59 9.41 -8.80
CA LEU A 57 -16.15 9.76 -7.49
C LEU A 57 -17.65 10.09 -7.60
N ARG A 58 -18.09 10.79 -8.63
CA ARG A 58 -19.51 11.05 -8.88
C ARG A 58 -20.27 9.75 -9.13
N LEU A 59 -19.73 8.85 -9.94
CA LEU A 59 -20.31 7.53 -10.16
C LEU A 59 -20.42 6.72 -8.85
N ALA A 60 -19.42 6.81 -7.96
CA ALA A 60 -19.50 6.17 -6.66
C ALA A 60 -20.71 6.67 -5.86
N PHE A 61 -20.99 7.98 -5.86
CA PHE A 61 -22.15 8.55 -5.19
C PHE A 61 -23.47 8.16 -5.86
N ASP A 62 -23.49 8.11 -7.20
CA ASP A 62 -24.67 7.65 -7.96
C ASP A 62 -25.01 6.20 -7.60
N LEU A 63 -24.00 5.33 -7.43
CA LEU A 63 -24.21 3.94 -7.01
C LEU A 63 -24.75 3.85 -5.57
N VAL A 64 -24.28 4.72 -4.65
CA VAL A 64 -24.82 4.80 -3.29
C VAL A 64 -26.29 5.23 -3.32
N ALA A 65 -26.64 6.23 -4.15
CA ALA A 65 -28.02 6.67 -4.32
C ALA A 65 -28.90 5.58 -4.95
N GLU A 66 -28.39 4.83 -5.93
CA GLU A 66 -29.08 3.68 -6.53
C GLU A 66 -29.33 2.56 -5.51
N ALA A 67 -28.42 2.36 -4.55
CA ALA A 67 -28.60 1.44 -3.43
C ALA A 67 -29.64 1.92 -2.38
N GLY A 68 -30.23 3.11 -2.59
CA GLY A 68 -31.27 3.67 -1.71
C GLY A 68 -30.74 4.53 -0.56
N GLU A 69 -29.46 4.89 -0.58
CA GLU A 69 -28.84 5.69 0.48
C GLU A 69 -28.44 7.08 -0.04
N ASN A 70 -28.29 8.01 0.90
CA ASN A 70 -27.83 9.39 0.62
C ASN A 70 -26.76 9.79 1.64
N LEU A 71 -25.65 10.34 1.16
CA LEU A 71 -24.53 10.76 2.02
C LEU A 71 -24.93 11.76 3.11
N GLU A 72 -25.92 12.63 2.84
CA GLU A 72 -26.44 13.55 3.84
C GLU A 72 -27.19 12.81 4.97
N HIS A 73 -27.99 11.80 4.63
CA HIS A 73 -28.72 10.98 5.60
C HIS A 73 -27.78 10.05 6.38
N LEU A 74 -26.68 9.62 5.75
CA LEU A 74 -25.65 8.79 6.40
C LEU A 74 -24.77 9.57 7.37
N GLY A 75 -24.95 10.91 7.44
CA GLY A 75 -24.24 11.75 8.41
C GLY A 75 -22.72 11.72 8.27
N VAL A 76 -22.20 11.74 7.04
CA VAL A 76 -20.75 11.75 6.79
C VAL A 76 -20.11 12.94 7.46
N MET A 77 -19.17 12.72 8.38
CA MET A 77 -18.56 13.76 9.21
C MET A 77 -17.20 14.22 8.66
N ALA A 78 -16.48 13.38 7.95
CA ALA A 78 -15.15 13.68 7.42
C ALA A 78 -14.77 12.73 6.27
N VAL A 79 -13.77 13.13 5.49
CA VAL A 79 -13.21 12.32 4.40
C VAL A 79 -11.75 12.00 4.71
N GLY A 80 -11.45 10.72 4.91
CA GLY A 80 -10.08 10.22 5.08
C GLY A 80 -9.42 9.91 3.74
N HIS A 81 -8.19 10.39 3.55
CA HIS A 81 -7.37 10.14 2.37
C HIS A 81 -6.11 9.36 2.73
N ARG A 82 -5.93 8.21 2.13
CA ARG A 82 -4.66 7.50 2.20
C ARG A 82 -3.65 8.15 1.25
N VAL A 83 -2.53 8.60 1.81
CA VAL A 83 -1.37 9.12 1.08
C VAL A 83 -0.21 8.17 1.31
N VAL A 84 0.43 7.72 0.22
CA VAL A 84 1.46 6.68 0.32
C VAL A 84 2.72 7.18 1.00
N HIS A 85 3.16 8.43 0.71
CA HIS A 85 4.42 8.93 1.25
C HIS A 85 4.23 10.29 1.92
N GLY A 86 4.49 10.34 3.24
CA GLY A 86 4.45 11.56 4.04
C GLY A 86 5.79 12.30 4.15
N GLY A 87 6.85 11.77 3.52
CA GLY A 87 8.18 12.36 3.66
C GLY A 87 8.69 12.35 5.12
N PRO A 88 9.63 13.21 5.45
CA PRO A 88 10.18 13.28 6.81
C PRO A 88 9.29 14.03 7.81
N THR A 89 8.30 14.79 7.36
CA THR A 89 7.53 15.75 8.17
C THR A 89 6.10 15.32 8.43
N LEU A 90 5.47 14.56 7.51
CA LEU A 90 4.07 14.18 7.60
C LEU A 90 3.93 12.75 8.12
N TYR A 91 3.77 12.62 9.43
CA TYR A 91 3.67 11.32 10.13
C TYR A 91 2.49 11.24 11.10
N ARG A 92 1.57 12.21 11.04
CA ARG A 92 0.33 12.21 11.82
C ARG A 92 -0.86 12.47 10.90
N PRO A 93 -2.06 11.98 11.25
CA PRO A 93 -3.26 12.41 10.55
C PRO A 93 -3.34 13.94 10.52
N THR A 94 -3.49 14.54 9.35
CA THR A 94 -3.41 15.99 9.16
C THR A 94 -4.61 16.48 8.36
N ILE A 95 -5.26 17.55 8.84
CA ILE A 95 -6.33 18.24 8.09
C ILE A 95 -5.72 18.80 6.80
N ILE A 96 -6.41 18.56 5.70
CA ILE A 96 -5.95 18.96 4.37
C ILE A 96 -6.40 20.39 4.07
N ASP A 97 -5.43 21.29 4.04
CA ASP A 97 -5.54 22.64 3.49
C ASP A 97 -4.70 22.78 2.21
N ASP A 98 -4.65 23.97 1.65
CA ASP A 98 -3.90 24.23 0.42
C ASP A 98 -2.39 24.16 0.63
N ALA A 99 -1.90 24.45 1.85
CA ALA A 99 -0.50 24.34 2.19
C ALA A 99 -0.05 22.88 2.22
N LEU A 100 -0.85 22.00 2.83
CA LEU A 100 -0.58 20.55 2.82
C LEU A 100 -0.62 19.98 1.40
N VAL A 101 -1.58 20.41 0.57
CA VAL A 101 -1.64 19.96 -0.84
C VAL A 101 -0.38 20.37 -1.60
N ALA A 102 0.15 21.58 -1.38
CA ALA A 102 1.41 22.02 -1.98
C ALA A 102 2.60 21.14 -1.50
N GLU A 103 2.70 20.88 -0.18
CA GLU A 103 3.73 20.01 0.38
C GLU A 103 3.65 18.58 -0.20
N LEU A 104 2.46 18.03 -0.37
CA LEU A 104 2.26 16.70 -0.98
C LEU A 104 2.70 16.65 -2.44
N ARG A 105 2.55 17.75 -3.19
CA ARG A 105 3.06 17.86 -4.57
C ARG A 105 4.57 17.89 -4.60
N ASP A 106 5.22 18.57 -3.66
CA ASP A 106 6.68 18.60 -3.53
C ASP A 106 7.27 17.24 -3.15
N LEU A 107 6.50 16.42 -2.42
CA LEU A 107 6.85 15.04 -2.09
C LEU A 107 6.67 14.04 -3.25
N ALA A 108 6.13 14.46 -4.40
CA ALA A 108 5.93 13.59 -5.56
C ALA A 108 7.24 12.92 -6.03
N ALA A 109 8.39 13.60 -5.88
CA ALA A 109 9.70 13.03 -6.23
C ALA A 109 10.07 11.77 -5.42
N LEU A 110 9.57 11.62 -4.18
CA LEU A 110 9.79 10.44 -3.33
C LEU A 110 8.85 9.28 -3.68
N ALA A 111 7.69 9.56 -4.27
CA ALA A 111 6.71 8.55 -4.63
C ALA A 111 5.98 8.93 -5.94
N PRO A 112 6.69 8.98 -7.09
CA PRO A 112 6.15 9.52 -8.34
C PRO A 112 4.98 8.70 -8.90
N LEU A 113 4.90 7.42 -8.57
CA LEU A 113 3.82 6.53 -9.00
C LEU A 113 2.58 6.59 -8.09
N HIS A 114 2.69 7.20 -6.88
CA HIS A 114 1.66 7.09 -5.84
C HIS A 114 1.13 8.44 -5.34
N ASN A 115 2.00 9.39 -5.02
CA ASN A 115 1.56 10.68 -4.49
C ASN A 115 0.75 11.51 -5.49
N PRO A 116 1.14 11.63 -6.78
CA PRO A 116 0.35 12.42 -7.72
C PRO A 116 -1.11 11.93 -7.86
N PRO A 117 -1.40 10.63 -8.02
CA PRO A 117 -2.79 10.13 -7.99
C PRO A 117 -3.53 10.40 -6.68
N ALA A 118 -2.84 10.33 -5.53
CA ALA A 118 -3.44 10.63 -4.24
C ALA A 118 -3.83 12.12 -4.14
N VAL A 119 -2.95 13.04 -4.56
CA VAL A 119 -3.24 14.48 -4.60
C VAL A 119 -4.40 14.78 -5.55
N LEU A 120 -4.43 14.15 -6.73
CA LEU A 120 -5.57 14.29 -7.64
C LEU A 120 -6.88 13.86 -6.97
N GLY A 121 -6.89 12.73 -6.29
CA GLY A 121 -8.06 12.26 -5.54
C GLY A 121 -8.48 13.21 -4.42
N ILE A 122 -7.53 13.84 -3.72
CA ILE A 122 -7.77 14.86 -2.71
C ILE A 122 -8.40 16.11 -3.34
N ASP A 123 -7.81 16.64 -4.43
CA ASP A 123 -8.32 17.83 -5.11
C ASP A 123 -9.76 17.62 -5.62
N VAL A 124 -10.04 16.43 -6.17
CA VAL A 124 -11.39 16.06 -6.62
C VAL A 124 -12.36 15.98 -5.45
N ALA A 125 -12.00 15.26 -4.38
CA ALA A 125 -12.89 15.09 -3.24
C ALA A 125 -13.21 16.41 -2.53
N ARG A 126 -12.22 17.30 -2.37
CA ARG A 126 -12.42 18.65 -1.80
C ARG A 126 -13.35 19.52 -2.65
N ARG A 127 -13.37 19.34 -3.98
CA ARG A 127 -14.33 20.06 -4.86
C ARG A 127 -15.74 19.50 -4.78
N VAL A 128 -15.86 18.18 -4.62
CA VAL A 128 -17.17 17.50 -4.61
C VAL A 128 -17.82 17.54 -3.24
N LEU A 129 -17.03 17.55 -2.17
CA LEU A 129 -17.46 17.57 -0.77
C LEU A 129 -16.79 18.76 -0.01
N PRO A 130 -17.05 20.02 -0.43
CA PRO A 130 -16.32 21.18 0.08
C PRO A 130 -16.59 21.50 1.57
N ASP A 131 -17.73 21.08 2.07
CA ASP A 131 -18.18 21.39 3.44
C ASP A 131 -17.69 20.38 4.48
N LEU A 132 -17.09 19.27 4.04
CA LEU A 132 -16.56 18.25 4.94
C LEU A 132 -15.06 18.48 5.22
N PRO A 133 -14.59 18.22 6.45
CA PRO A 133 -13.18 18.18 6.71
C PRO A 133 -12.53 16.99 6.00
N HIS A 134 -11.39 17.23 5.33
CA HIS A 134 -10.57 16.22 4.69
C HIS A 134 -9.32 15.97 5.52
N VAL A 135 -8.96 14.70 5.74
CA VAL A 135 -7.82 14.29 6.56
C VAL A 135 -6.90 13.39 5.76
N ALA A 136 -5.61 13.73 5.70
CA ALA A 136 -4.58 12.86 5.14
C ALA A 136 -4.05 11.89 6.20
N VAL A 137 -3.88 10.62 5.81
CA VAL A 137 -3.24 9.56 6.61
C VAL A 137 -2.14 8.94 5.77
N PHE A 138 -0.95 8.76 6.36
CA PHE A 138 0.26 8.42 5.61
C PHE A 138 0.68 6.97 5.87
N ASP A 139 0.99 6.22 4.81
CA ASP A 139 1.49 4.85 4.93
C ASP A 139 2.85 4.78 5.64
N THR A 140 3.63 5.85 5.57
CA THR A 140 4.95 5.94 6.22
C THR A 140 4.87 6.31 7.70
N ALA A 141 3.71 6.72 8.21
CA ALA A 141 3.55 7.31 9.54
C ALA A 141 3.99 6.38 10.67
N PHE A 142 3.56 5.13 10.65
CA PHE A 142 3.90 4.14 11.68
C PHE A 142 5.41 3.90 11.81
N PHE A 143 6.13 4.01 10.70
CA PHE A 143 7.57 3.78 10.61
C PHE A 143 8.42 5.06 10.77
N HIS A 144 7.80 6.19 11.14
CA HIS A 144 8.52 7.46 11.28
C HIS A 144 9.67 7.36 12.29
N ASP A 145 9.42 6.73 13.44
CA ASP A 145 10.34 6.59 14.55
C ASP A 145 11.15 5.28 14.53
N LEU A 146 11.40 4.72 13.33
CA LEU A 146 12.33 3.59 13.21
C LEU A 146 13.68 3.91 13.85
N PRO A 147 14.32 2.95 14.55
CA PRO A 147 15.68 3.11 15.04
C PRO A 147 16.63 3.58 13.94
N ALA A 148 17.55 4.48 14.25
CA ALA A 148 18.46 5.05 13.25
C ALA A 148 19.22 3.98 12.45
N ALA A 149 19.61 2.89 13.10
CA ALA A 149 20.30 1.77 12.45
C ALA A 149 19.43 1.05 11.41
N ALA A 150 18.10 0.97 11.62
CA ALA A 150 17.16 0.39 10.67
C ALA A 150 16.79 1.37 9.56
N ALA A 151 16.73 2.66 9.88
CA ALA A 151 16.31 3.70 8.94
C ALA A 151 17.41 4.17 7.98
N THR A 152 18.69 3.95 8.30
CA THR A 152 19.83 4.53 7.57
C THR A 152 20.38 3.53 6.55
N TYR A 153 20.46 3.96 5.29
CA TYR A 153 21.21 3.22 4.27
C TYR A 153 22.71 3.50 4.39
N ALA A 154 23.53 2.48 4.19
CA ALA A 154 25.00 2.60 4.21
C ALA A 154 25.54 3.15 2.87
N ILE A 155 25.10 4.35 2.53
CA ILE A 155 25.56 5.11 1.37
C ILE A 155 26.27 6.40 1.84
N ASP A 156 26.82 7.17 0.90
CA ASP A 156 27.41 8.46 1.21
C ASP A 156 26.46 9.35 2.04
N ARG A 157 26.95 9.83 3.18
CA ARG A 157 26.14 10.52 4.17
C ARG A 157 25.62 11.87 3.67
N GLU A 158 26.48 12.63 2.96
CA GLU A 158 26.10 13.95 2.46
C GLU A 158 25.03 13.83 1.38
N VAL A 159 25.14 12.80 0.53
CA VAL A 159 24.11 12.47 -0.46
C VAL A 159 22.79 12.05 0.22
N ALA A 160 22.87 11.17 1.23
CA ALA A 160 21.68 10.71 1.94
C ALA A 160 20.95 11.88 2.63
N GLU A 161 21.68 12.75 3.34
CA GLU A 161 21.13 13.91 4.03
C GLU A 161 20.53 14.94 3.05
N LYS A 162 21.27 15.27 1.98
CA LYS A 162 20.84 16.25 0.96
C LYS A 162 19.54 15.83 0.27
N TRP A 163 19.40 14.53 -0.05
CA TRP A 163 18.26 13.99 -0.80
C TRP A 163 17.23 13.29 0.08
N ARG A 164 17.37 13.36 1.42
CA ARG A 164 16.44 12.77 2.39
C ARG A 164 16.27 11.27 2.19
N ILE A 165 17.37 10.58 1.81
CA ILE A 165 17.37 9.14 1.55
C ILE A 165 17.46 8.39 2.87
N ARG A 166 16.37 7.70 3.22
CA ARG A 166 16.28 6.78 4.36
C ARG A 166 15.22 5.74 4.09
N ARG A 167 15.17 4.71 4.92
CA ARG A 167 14.01 3.81 4.98
C ARG A 167 12.83 4.56 5.60
N TYR A 168 11.71 4.63 4.87
CA TYR A 168 10.45 5.21 5.36
C TYR A 168 9.47 4.12 5.77
N GLY A 169 9.46 2.98 5.07
CA GLY A 169 8.45 1.95 5.26
C GLY A 169 7.08 2.36 4.71
N PHE A 170 6.24 1.37 4.43
CA PHE A 170 4.91 1.58 3.85
C PHE A 170 3.93 0.56 4.40
N HIS A 171 2.64 0.72 4.07
CA HIS A 171 1.54 -0.03 4.66
C HIS A 171 1.44 0.17 6.19
N GLY A 172 1.99 1.28 6.70
CA GLY A 172 2.10 1.54 8.14
C GLY A 172 0.76 1.50 8.85
N THR A 173 -0.29 2.06 8.25
CA THR A 173 -1.66 1.98 8.80
C THR A 173 -2.13 0.54 8.99
N SER A 174 -1.79 -0.36 8.05
CA SER A 174 -2.11 -1.78 8.18
C SER A 174 -1.28 -2.46 9.26
N HIS A 175 0.04 -2.25 9.27
CA HIS A 175 0.92 -2.83 10.28
C HIS A 175 0.55 -2.40 11.71
N GLU A 176 0.26 -1.11 11.89
CA GLU A 176 -0.18 -0.57 13.18
C GLU A 176 -1.53 -1.18 13.62
N PHE A 177 -2.52 -1.15 12.74
CA PHE A 177 -3.86 -1.67 13.04
C PHE A 177 -3.81 -3.16 13.39
N VAL A 178 -3.17 -3.97 12.55
CA VAL A 178 -3.11 -5.43 12.72
C VAL A 178 -2.32 -5.82 13.95
N SER A 179 -1.23 -5.10 14.29
CA SER A 179 -0.48 -5.38 15.52
C SER A 179 -1.28 -5.08 16.79
N ARG A 180 -2.13 -4.05 16.78
CA ARG A 180 -3.06 -3.75 17.88
C ARG A 180 -4.16 -4.80 17.98
N GLN A 181 -4.74 -5.20 16.85
CA GLN A 181 -5.77 -6.25 16.82
C GLN A 181 -5.23 -7.61 17.29
N ALA A 182 -4.00 -7.95 16.95
CA ALA A 182 -3.34 -9.16 17.45
C ALA A 182 -3.17 -9.13 18.98
N ALA A 183 -2.76 -8.00 19.55
CA ALA A 183 -2.63 -7.84 21.00
C ALA A 183 -3.99 -7.95 21.71
N GLU A 184 -5.03 -7.31 21.15
CA GLU A 184 -6.40 -7.41 21.66
C GLU A 184 -6.93 -8.84 21.58
N PHE A 185 -6.73 -9.54 20.48
CA PHE A 185 -7.11 -10.94 20.28
C PHE A 185 -6.44 -11.87 21.30
N LEU A 186 -5.16 -11.61 21.61
CA LEU A 186 -4.41 -12.39 22.61
C LEU A 186 -4.76 -11.99 24.06
N GLY A 187 -5.51 -10.91 24.27
CA GLY A 187 -5.80 -10.38 25.60
C GLY A 187 -4.55 -9.90 26.33
N ALA A 188 -3.52 -9.46 25.61
CA ALA A 188 -2.23 -9.05 26.16
C ALA A 188 -1.95 -7.56 25.87
N PRO A 189 -1.28 -6.85 26.81
CA PRO A 189 -0.83 -5.49 26.54
C PRO A 189 0.14 -5.47 25.36
N ILE A 190 -0.07 -4.57 24.40
CA ILE A 190 0.77 -4.51 23.21
C ILE A 190 2.25 -4.26 23.53
N GLU A 191 2.51 -3.55 24.63
CA GLU A 191 3.84 -3.23 25.14
C GLU A 191 4.62 -4.49 25.61
N SER A 192 3.92 -5.58 25.86
CA SER A 192 4.55 -6.86 26.29
C SER A 192 4.86 -7.80 25.12
N LEU A 193 4.46 -7.46 23.89
CA LEU A 193 4.53 -8.35 22.75
C LEU A 193 5.63 -7.97 21.77
N ASN A 194 6.34 -8.98 21.29
CA ASN A 194 7.18 -8.93 20.09
C ASN A 194 6.45 -9.58 18.91
N GLN A 195 6.24 -8.83 17.86
CA GLN A 195 5.37 -9.23 16.77
C GLN A 195 6.08 -9.13 15.41
N ILE A 196 5.73 -10.03 14.51
CA ILE A 196 6.03 -9.90 13.08
C ILE A 196 4.70 -9.77 12.35
N VAL A 197 4.52 -8.69 11.62
CA VAL A 197 3.33 -8.49 10.78
C VAL A 197 3.71 -8.65 9.32
N LEU A 198 2.99 -9.51 8.62
CA LEU A 198 3.15 -9.82 7.20
C LEU A 198 1.91 -9.32 6.45
N HIS A 199 2.04 -8.16 5.82
CA HIS A 199 1.02 -7.62 4.92
C HIS A 199 1.28 -8.16 3.51
N LEU A 200 0.55 -9.20 3.11
CA LEU A 200 0.76 -9.92 1.86
C LEU A 200 -0.41 -9.67 0.90
N GLY A 201 -0.26 -8.67 0.06
CA GLY A 201 -1.19 -8.34 -1.03
C GLY A 201 -0.46 -8.31 -2.37
N ASN A 202 -1.02 -7.62 -3.38
CA ASN A 202 -0.28 -7.35 -4.62
C ASN A 202 0.98 -6.52 -4.35
N GLY A 203 0.93 -5.53 -3.43
CA GLY A 203 2.10 -5.02 -2.72
C GLY A 203 2.26 -5.82 -1.42
N ALA A 204 3.48 -6.17 -1.05
CA ALA A 204 3.75 -6.95 0.16
C ALA A 204 4.86 -6.33 1.00
N SER A 205 4.69 -6.35 2.31
CA SER A 205 5.68 -5.88 3.28
C SER A 205 5.64 -6.69 4.57
N ALA A 206 6.76 -6.69 5.26
CA ALA A 206 6.91 -7.27 6.59
C ALA A 206 7.39 -6.20 7.57
N SER A 207 7.07 -6.32 8.85
CA SER A 207 7.63 -5.50 9.90
C SER A 207 7.92 -6.30 11.16
N ALA A 208 8.97 -5.89 11.88
CA ALA A 208 9.28 -6.33 13.23
C ALA A 208 8.83 -5.24 14.22
N ILE A 209 8.01 -5.59 15.18
CA ILE A 209 7.38 -4.69 16.14
C ILE A 209 7.68 -5.18 17.55
N ALA A 210 8.34 -4.36 18.35
CA ALA A 210 8.65 -4.64 19.75
C ALA A 210 7.88 -3.66 20.65
N GLY A 211 7.07 -4.18 21.55
CA GLY A 211 6.30 -3.35 22.49
C GLY A 211 5.40 -2.32 21.79
N GLY A 212 4.78 -2.70 20.66
CA GLY A 212 3.92 -1.84 19.88
C GLY A 212 4.65 -0.81 18.99
N ARG A 213 5.99 -0.81 18.97
CA ARG A 213 6.81 0.10 18.15
C ARG A 213 7.55 -0.66 17.06
N PRO A 214 7.52 -0.18 15.81
CA PRO A 214 8.28 -0.82 14.73
C PRO A 214 9.77 -0.64 14.97
N ILE A 215 10.53 -1.74 14.88
CA ILE A 215 11.99 -1.72 14.97
C ILE A 215 12.65 -1.95 13.62
N ASP A 216 11.92 -2.54 12.65
CA ASP A 216 12.33 -2.67 11.26
C ASP A 216 11.12 -2.90 10.35
N THR A 217 11.29 -2.64 9.06
CA THR A 217 10.31 -2.95 8.02
C THR A 217 11.01 -3.25 6.69
N SER A 218 10.37 -4.06 5.86
CA SER A 218 10.96 -4.54 4.60
C SER A 218 10.96 -3.53 3.47
N MET A 219 9.99 -2.62 3.39
CA MET A 219 9.98 -1.56 2.39
C MET A 219 10.91 -0.41 2.80
N GLY A 220 11.55 0.20 1.82
CA GLY A 220 12.64 1.14 2.03
C GLY A 220 12.29 2.60 1.79
N LEU A 221 13.12 3.28 0.98
CA LEU A 221 12.87 4.63 0.46
C LEU A 221 11.59 4.66 -0.36
N THR A 222 11.36 3.61 -1.14
CA THR A 222 10.17 3.39 -1.97
C THR A 222 9.50 2.07 -1.60
N PRO A 223 8.24 1.83 -1.99
CA PRO A 223 7.56 0.57 -1.74
C PRO A 223 8.03 -0.58 -2.69
N MET A 224 9.24 -0.52 -3.22
CA MET A 224 9.83 -1.54 -4.08
C MET A 224 10.72 -2.51 -3.32
N GLU A 225 11.55 -2.03 -2.37
CA GLU A 225 12.46 -2.86 -1.56
C GLU A 225 11.71 -3.89 -0.74
N GLY A 226 12.33 -5.04 -0.48
CA GLY A 226 11.86 -6.03 0.46
C GLY A 226 11.37 -7.33 -0.16
N LEU A 227 10.14 -7.69 0.14
CA LEU A 227 9.51 -8.94 -0.31
C LEU A 227 9.31 -8.95 -1.83
N VAL A 228 9.29 -10.14 -2.42
CA VAL A 228 8.75 -10.31 -3.76
C VAL A 228 7.26 -9.98 -3.74
N MET A 229 6.75 -9.31 -4.74
CA MET A 229 5.37 -8.83 -4.81
C MET A 229 4.70 -9.31 -6.09
N GLY A 230 3.45 -8.97 -6.31
CA GLY A 230 2.74 -9.35 -7.53
C GLY A 230 3.47 -8.90 -8.80
N THR A 231 3.90 -7.62 -8.85
CA THR A 231 4.57 -7.02 -10.03
C THR A 231 5.94 -6.41 -9.74
N ARG A 232 6.35 -6.30 -8.46
CA ARG A 232 7.59 -5.66 -8.03
C ARG A 232 8.62 -6.72 -7.62
N ALA A 233 9.88 -6.44 -7.95
CA ALA A 233 10.98 -7.38 -7.73
C ALA A 233 11.29 -7.64 -6.23
N GLY A 234 11.03 -6.68 -5.35
CA GLY A 234 11.60 -6.67 -4.01
C GLY A 234 13.11 -6.39 -4.04
N ASP A 235 13.84 -6.96 -3.08
CA ASP A 235 15.29 -6.80 -3.03
C ASP A 235 15.99 -7.34 -4.28
N ILE A 236 16.88 -6.53 -4.82
CA ILE A 236 17.78 -6.91 -5.91
C ILE A 236 19.20 -6.40 -5.59
N ASP A 237 20.20 -6.93 -6.26
CA ASP A 237 21.51 -6.30 -6.32
C ASP A 237 21.40 -4.97 -7.09
N ALA A 238 21.77 -3.86 -6.47
CA ALA A 238 21.77 -2.55 -7.12
C ALA A 238 22.62 -2.50 -8.39
N GLY A 239 23.62 -3.38 -8.50
CA GLY A 239 24.45 -3.57 -9.69
C GLY A 239 23.66 -3.98 -10.93
N ILE A 240 22.50 -4.60 -10.79
CA ILE A 240 21.61 -4.97 -11.91
C ILE A 240 21.20 -3.73 -12.70
N ILE A 241 20.92 -2.59 -12.05
CA ILE A 241 20.52 -1.35 -12.69
C ILE A 241 21.62 -0.89 -13.66
N SER A 242 22.85 -0.76 -13.16
CA SER A 242 23.99 -0.32 -13.97
C SER A 242 24.42 -1.37 -15.00
N TYR A 243 24.20 -2.64 -14.73
CA TYR A 243 24.46 -3.73 -15.69
C TYR A 243 23.51 -3.62 -16.89
N LEU A 244 22.21 -3.52 -16.67
CA LEU A 244 21.21 -3.39 -17.74
C LEU A 244 21.39 -2.10 -18.54
N TRP A 245 21.69 -0.99 -17.87
CA TRP A 245 21.98 0.25 -18.56
C TRP A 245 23.18 0.14 -19.52
N ARG A 246 24.26 -0.54 -19.11
CA ARG A 246 25.47 -0.69 -19.95
C ARG A 246 25.35 -1.76 -21.02
N THR A 247 24.61 -2.84 -20.77
CA THR A 247 24.65 -4.05 -21.63
C THR A 247 23.39 -4.25 -22.46
N ALA A 248 22.25 -3.75 -22.00
CA ALA A 248 20.97 -3.89 -22.66
C ALA A 248 20.42 -2.56 -23.22
N ASP A 249 21.20 -1.47 -23.09
CA ASP A 249 20.82 -0.11 -23.51
C ASP A 249 19.45 0.36 -22.92
N MET A 250 19.11 -0.15 -21.74
CA MET A 250 17.87 0.22 -21.05
C MET A 250 18.07 1.52 -20.29
N GLY A 251 17.19 2.49 -20.50
CA GLY A 251 17.15 3.74 -19.73
C GLY A 251 16.71 3.52 -18.27
N VAL A 252 17.04 4.47 -17.38
CA VAL A 252 16.69 4.37 -15.96
C VAL A 252 15.17 4.21 -15.76
N ASP A 253 14.35 4.97 -16.48
CA ASP A 253 12.89 4.92 -16.41
C ASP A 253 12.34 3.55 -16.87
N GLU A 254 12.99 2.95 -17.89
CA GLU A 254 12.61 1.62 -18.38
C GLU A 254 12.94 0.54 -17.36
N ILE A 255 14.12 0.62 -16.71
CA ILE A 255 14.53 -0.30 -15.65
C ILE A 255 13.59 -0.14 -14.46
N GLU A 256 13.27 1.09 -14.04
CA GLU A 256 12.32 1.35 -12.98
C GLU A 256 10.94 0.77 -13.28
N THR A 257 10.45 0.97 -14.50
CA THR A 257 9.18 0.39 -14.97
C THR A 257 9.22 -1.14 -14.93
N MET A 258 10.31 -1.75 -15.39
CA MET A 258 10.49 -3.21 -15.36
C MET A 258 10.42 -3.71 -13.90
N LEU A 259 11.19 -3.11 -12.99
CA LEU A 259 11.26 -3.55 -11.59
C LEU A 259 9.94 -3.36 -10.84
N ASN A 260 9.15 -2.34 -11.16
CA ASN A 260 7.88 -2.05 -10.49
C ASN A 260 6.66 -2.74 -11.10
N ARG A 261 6.64 -2.99 -12.42
CA ARG A 261 5.43 -3.39 -13.14
C ARG A 261 5.54 -4.70 -13.91
N ARG A 262 6.75 -5.20 -14.18
CA ARG A 262 7.01 -6.40 -15.01
C ARG A 262 7.90 -7.42 -14.32
N SER A 263 8.04 -7.32 -13.00
CA SER A 263 8.86 -8.21 -12.16
C SER A 263 7.98 -8.95 -11.14
N GLY A 264 8.55 -9.43 -10.07
CA GLY A 264 7.84 -10.17 -9.04
C GLY A 264 7.20 -11.46 -9.57
N MET A 265 6.06 -11.81 -9.03
CA MET A 265 5.32 -13.02 -9.46
C MET A 265 4.97 -12.96 -10.93
N LEU A 266 4.51 -11.80 -11.42
CA LEU A 266 4.22 -11.59 -12.85
C LEU A 266 5.44 -11.84 -13.73
N GLY A 267 6.60 -11.27 -13.35
CA GLY A 267 7.84 -11.44 -14.14
C GLY A 267 8.38 -12.85 -14.16
N LEU A 268 8.16 -13.61 -13.08
CA LEU A 268 8.66 -14.99 -12.95
C LEU A 268 7.69 -16.03 -13.53
N SER A 269 6.39 -15.86 -13.34
CA SER A 269 5.39 -16.86 -13.73
C SER A 269 4.45 -16.39 -14.85
N GLY A 270 4.49 -15.11 -15.24
CA GLY A 270 3.53 -14.55 -16.19
C GLY A 270 2.16 -14.20 -15.56
N ASP A 271 1.99 -14.38 -14.26
CA ASP A 271 0.77 -14.03 -13.53
C ASP A 271 1.09 -13.45 -12.14
N SER A 272 0.28 -12.49 -11.70
CA SER A 272 0.38 -11.88 -10.36
C SER A 272 -0.73 -12.34 -9.41
N ASP A 273 -1.76 -13.06 -9.90
CA ASP A 273 -2.82 -13.62 -9.07
C ASP A 273 -2.39 -14.99 -8.52
N PHE A 274 -2.23 -15.06 -7.20
CA PHE A 274 -1.82 -16.30 -6.53
C PHE A 274 -2.77 -17.48 -6.77
N ARG A 275 -4.05 -17.22 -6.99
CA ARG A 275 -5.02 -18.29 -7.33
C ARG A 275 -4.68 -18.91 -8.68
N ALA A 276 -4.35 -18.09 -9.68
CA ALA A 276 -3.91 -18.56 -10.99
C ALA A 276 -2.54 -19.25 -10.90
N VAL A 277 -1.60 -18.69 -10.12
CA VAL A 277 -0.29 -19.31 -9.87
C VAL A 277 -0.46 -20.71 -9.26
N HIS A 278 -1.29 -20.88 -8.23
CA HIS A 278 -1.56 -22.19 -7.62
C HIS A 278 -2.22 -23.19 -8.58
N GLN A 279 -3.14 -22.74 -9.44
CA GLN A 279 -3.75 -23.61 -10.47
C GLN A 279 -2.69 -24.09 -11.47
N ARG A 280 -1.77 -23.23 -11.89
CA ARG A 280 -0.67 -23.57 -12.78
C ARG A 280 0.32 -24.54 -12.13
N ILE A 281 0.66 -24.34 -10.85
CA ILE A 281 1.48 -25.29 -10.08
C ILE A 281 0.82 -26.66 -10.05
N ALA A 282 -0.48 -26.73 -9.76
CA ALA A 282 -1.23 -27.98 -9.74
C ALA A 282 -1.27 -28.67 -11.14
N ALA A 283 -1.16 -27.88 -12.21
CA ALA A 283 -1.05 -28.38 -13.58
C ALA A 283 0.39 -28.78 -13.99
N GLY A 284 1.38 -28.66 -13.09
CA GLY A 284 2.78 -29.04 -13.32
C GLY A 284 3.65 -27.96 -13.97
N ASP A 285 3.22 -26.70 -13.93
CA ASP A 285 3.97 -25.57 -14.47
C ASP A 285 5.19 -25.25 -13.58
N GLN A 286 6.39 -25.44 -14.14
CA GLN A 286 7.66 -25.27 -13.41
C GLN A 286 8.00 -23.81 -13.16
N ASP A 287 7.62 -22.88 -14.04
CA ASP A 287 7.86 -21.45 -13.85
C ASP A 287 7.00 -20.91 -12.72
N ALA A 288 5.74 -21.32 -12.65
CA ALA A 288 4.85 -20.98 -11.54
C ALA A 288 5.34 -21.55 -10.20
N GLN A 289 5.84 -22.80 -10.20
CA GLN A 289 6.45 -23.45 -9.04
C GLN A 289 7.69 -22.67 -8.57
N LEU A 290 8.61 -22.33 -9.46
CA LEU A 290 9.81 -21.57 -9.16
C LEU A 290 9.46 -20.17 -8.61
N ALA A 291 8.50 -19.47 -9.22
CA ALA A 291 8.05 -18.16 -8.75
C ALA A 291 7.55 -18.21 -7.31
N TYR A 292 6.73 -19.21 -6.99
CA TYR A 292 6.24 -19.45 -5.64
C TYR A 292 7.36 -19.75 -4.65
N GLU A 293 8.33 -20.59 -5.03
CA GLU A 293 9.49 -20.91 -4.21
C GLU A 293 10.36 -19.68 -3.91
N VAL A 294 10.58 -18.82 -4.90
CA VAL A 294 11.30 -17.54 -4.76
C VAL A 294 10.57 -16.61 -3.79
N TYR A 295 9.24 -16.52 -3.91
CA TYR A 295 8.40 -15.73 -3.00
C TYR A 295 8.52 -16.23 -1.56
N ILE A 296 8.32 -17.52 -1.32
CA ILE A 296 8.40 -18.13 0.01
C ILE A 296 9.83 -18.03 0.58
N HIS A 297 10.86 -18.22 -0.25
CA HIS A 297 12.25 -18.09 0.17
C HIS A 297 12.54 -16.68 0.69
N ARG A 298 12.11 -15.64 -0.03
CA ARG A 298 12.28 -14.25 0.38
C ARG A 298 11.51 -13.95 1.68
N LEU A 299 10.29 -14.42 1.79
CA LEU A 299 9.48 -14.25 2.99
C LEU A 299 10.15 -14.87 4.22
N ARG A 300 10.66 -16.11 4.09
CA ARG A 300 11.40 -16.80 5.16
C ARG A 300 12.66 -16.05 5.58
N LYS A 301 13.38 -15.42 4.65
CA LYS A 301 14.55 -14.59 4.97
C LYS A 301 14.17 -13.42 5.87
N TYR A 302 13.10 -12.70 5.54
CA TYR A 302 12.64 -11.58 6.35
C TYR A 302 12.13 -12.01 7.72
N VAL A 303 11.35 -13.08 7.80
CA VAL A 303 10.91 -13.65 9.09
C VAL A 303 12.11 -14.05 9.93
N GLY A 304 13.10 -14.74 9.35
CA GLY A 304 14.33 -15.14 10.06
C GLY A 304 15.15 -13.95 10.55
N ALA A 305 15.30 -12.90 9.73
CA ALA A 305 15.98 -11.68 10.13
C ALA A 305 15.26 -10.97 11.29
N TYR A 306 13.94 -10.88 11.21
CA TYR A 306 13.13 -10.22 12.24
C TYR A 306 13.06 -11.03 13.56
N LEU A 307 13.05 -12.35 13.48
CA LEU A 307 13.21 -13.19 14.66
C LEU A 307 14.56 -12.93 15.37
N ALA A 308 15.64 -12.75 14.59
CA ALA A 308 16.95 -12.42 15.15
C ALA A 308 16.98 -11.02 15.77
N LEU A 309 16.33 -10.03 15.16
CA LEU A 309 16.25 -8.65 15.67
C LEU A 309 15.41 -8.58 16.96
N LEU A 310 14.30 -9.30 17.01
CA LEU A 310 13.39 -9.33 18.17
C LEU A 310 13.93 -10.18 19.33
N GLY A 311 14.83 -11.14 19.05
CA GLY A 311 15.30 -12.13 20.02
C GLY A 311 14.29 -13.26 20.29
N HIS A 312 13.01 -12.94 20.40
CA HIS A 312 11.87 -13.86 20.41
C HIS A 312 10.68 -13.20 19.71
N CYS A 313 9.70 -13.99 19.32
CA CYS A 313 8.47 -13.50 18.68
C CYS A 313 7.27 -14.20 19.34
N ASP A 314 6.32 -13.41 19.83
CA ASP A 314 5.11 -13.92 20.48
C ASP A 314 4.03 -14.25 19.46
N VAL A 315 3.95 -13.48 18.37
CA VAL A 315 2.94 -13.69 17.33
C VAL A 315 3.44 -13.24 15.96
N ILE A 316 3.10 -14.03 14.94
CA ILE A 316 3.24 -13.69 13.53
C ILE A 316 1.83 -13.53 12.95
N THR A 317 1.53 -12.35 12.43
CA THR A 317 0.19 -12.04 11.91
C THR A 317 0.26 -11.85 10.40
N PHE A 318 -0.67 -12.48 9.71
CA PHE A 318 -0.87 -12.38 8.26
C PHE A 318 -2.08 -11.51 7.96
N THR A 319 -1.98 -10.64 6.96
CA THR A 319 -3.08 -9.79 6.50
C THR A 319 -2.98 -9.49 5.01
N ALA A 320 -3.98 -8.82 4.47
CA ALA A 320 -4.20 -8.56 3.06
C ALA A 320 -4.49 -9.81 2.22
N GLY A 321 -4.83 -9.61 0.94
CA GLY A 321 -5.51 -10.61 0.13
C GLY A 321 -4.81 -11.96 -0.05
N VAL A 322 -3.47 -12.01 0.02
CA VAL A 322 -2.71 -13.28 0.01
C VAL A 322 -2.51 -13.80 1.44
N GLY A 323 -2.34 -12.90 2.40
CA GLY A 323 -2.08 -13.27 3.79
C GLY A 323 -3.30 -13.85 4.52
N GLU A 324 -4.50 -13.54 4.07
CA GLU A 324 -5.77 -14.00 4.66
C GLU A 324 -6.31 -15.28 4.00
N ASN A 325 -5.73 -15.71 2.88
CA ASN A 325 -6.10 -16.89 2.11
C ASN A 325 -4.88 -17.80 1.92
#